data_d40065b215d266b4b152d4f88596e7ab
#
_entry.id   d40065b215d266b4b152d4f88596e7ab
#
_cell.length_a   1.000
_cell.length_b   1.000
_cell.length_c   1.000
_cell.angle_alpha   90.00
_cell.angle_beta   90.00
_cell.angle_gamma   90.00
#
_symmetry.space_group_name_H-M   'P 1'
#
loop_
_entity.id
_entity.type
_entity.pdbx_description
1 polymer ?
#
loop_
_entity_poly.entity_id
_entity_poly.type
_entity_poly.pdbx_seq_one_letter_code
_entity_poly.pdbx_strand_id
1 'polypeptide(L)'
;MMMRKYLIALTACMMSVSAAMAQYEDMMPTEKYKVVTNNFWQNWFFQADIVGTAFYTNEEHGLGINKSPFKDYRSNIGFSLAIGKWFTPSIGLRTKFNGVWGRTVLSDKKKTNASKYWTLHEQVLFNLSNMFYGYDEDRVWNLIPYVGAGVSRNMTYNEYAMGISAGLLNTFRLNERVSLNVDIAYGYHEATFSGVSEASYATDLSKNTSKHNDQTIALELGVTYRLGKWGWSKSPDIDAIHELSQGEIDALNAQLSDALRENDRLRKELKEAKK
;
A
#
# COMPACT_ATOMS: atom_id res chain seq x y z
N MET A 1 7.48 22.89 -12.32
CA MET A 1 6.26 22.62 -13.10
C MET A 1 5.85 21.12 -13.10
N MET A 2 6.78 20.16 -13.11
CA MET A 2 6.48 18.73 -13.06
C MET A 2 5.83 18.25 -11.73
N MET A 3 6.33 18.69 -10.56
CA MET A 3 5.78 18.29 -9.26
C MET A 3 4.28 18.59 -9.08
N ARG A 4 3.79 19.72 -9.61
CA ARG A 4 2.35 20.06 -9.59
C ARG A 4 1.49 19.02 -10.35
N LYS A 5 2.01 18.46 -11.45
CA LYS A 5 1.27 17.45 -12.24
C LYS A 5 1.15 16.12 -11.50
N TYR A 6 2.20 15.69 -10.78
CA TYR A 6 2.16 14.47 -9.98
C TYR A 6 1.33 14.61 -8.71
N LEU A 7 1.36 15.78 -8.08
CA LEU A 7 0.50 16.07 -6.92
C LEU A 7 -0.98 16.08 -7.33
N ILE A 8 -1.31 16.64 -8.49
CA ILE A 8 -2.68 16.64 -9.06
C ILE A 8 -3.10 15.21 -9.43
N ALA A 9 -2.20 14.40 -10.01
CA ALA A 9 -2.48 13.01 -10.33
C ALA A 9 -2.70 12.17 -9.07
N LEU A 10 -1.91 12.39 -8.00
CA LEU A 10 -2.06 11.71 -6.72
C LEU A 10 -3.36 12.09 -6.02
N THR A 11 -3.71 13.40 -6.00
CA THR A 11 -4.99 13.88 -5.46
C THR A 11 -6.18 13.41 -6.29
N ALA A 12 -6.08 13.37 -7.61
CA ALA A 12 -7.13 12.81 -8.47
C ALA A 12 -7.31 11.30 -8.24
N CYS A 13 -6.21 10.57 -8.02
CA CYS A 13 -6.27 9.14 -7.66
C CYS A 13 -6.89 8.91 -6.29
N MET A 14 -6.58 9.75 -5.29
CA MET A 14 -7.23 9.69 -3.97
C MET A 14 -8.72 10.09 -4.02
N MET A 15 -9.08 11.07 -4.84
CA MET A 15 -10.49 11.45 -5.03
C MET A 15 -11.29 10.38 -5.78
N SER A 16 -10.68 9.68 -6.74
CA SER A 16 -11.35 8.56 -7.43
C SER A 16 -11.58 7.37 -6.51
N VAL A 17 -10.67 7.11 -5.56
CA VAL A 17 -10.85 6.08 -4.52
C VAL A 17 -11.97 6.48 -3.56
N SER A 18 -12.04 7.74 -3.13
CA SER A 18 -13.13 8.20 -2.26
C SER A 18 -14.48 8.24 -2.97
N ALA A 19 -14.54 8.57 -4.26
CA ALA A 19 -15.77 8.50 -5.06
C ALA A 19 -16.24 7.05 -5.29
N ALA A 20 -15.30 6.11 -5.49
CA ALA A 20 -15.62 4.69 -5.57
C ALA A 20 -16.12 4.13 -4.22
N MET A 21 -15.60 4.63 -3.10
CA MET A 21 -16.08 4.26 -1.77
C MET A 21 -17.47 4.82 -1.47
N ALA A 22 -17.79 6.05 -1.94
CA ALA A 22 -19.12 6.65 -1.76
C ALA A 22 -20.20 5.95 -2.60
N GLN A 23 -19.86 5.40 -3.77
CA GLN A 23 -20.79 4.58 -4.55
C GLN A 23 -21.03 3.19 -3.94
N TYR A 24 -20.15 2.73 -3.04
CA TYR A 24 -20.30 1.44 -2.37
C TYR A 24 -21.31 1.50 -1.21
N GLU A 25 -21.57 2.67 -0.63
CA GLU A 25 -22.57 2.86 0.44
C GLU A 25 -24.02 2.74 -0.06
N ASP A 26 -24.26 2.91 -1.36
CA ASP A 26 -25.62 2.79 -1.95
C ASP A 26 -25.97 1.35 -2.42
N MET A 27 -25.03 0.40 -2.30
CA MET A 27 -25.32 -1.01 -2.58
C MET A 27 -25.81 -1.69 -1.29
N MET A 28 -26.94 -2.38 -1.36
CA MET A 28 -27.46 -3.19 -0.26
C MET A 28 -26.32 -4.03 0.36
N PRO A 29 -26.18 -4.03 1.70
CA PRO A 29 -25.13 -4.78 2.37
C PRO A 29 -25.27 -6.27 2.03
N THR A 30 -24.29 -6.80 1.30
CA THR A 30 -24.23 -8.23 0.94
C THR A 30 -23.74 -9.09 2.09
N GLU A 31 -23.09 -8.50 3.10
CA GLU A 31 -22.51 -9.22 4.23
C GLU A 31 -23.33 -9.03 5.51
N LYS A 32 -23.83 -10.15 6.06
CA LYS A 32 -24.56 -10.20 7.34
C LYS A 32 -23.66 -10.05 8.58
N TYR A 33 -22.35 -9.80 8.38
CA TYR A 33 -21.37 -9.78 9.46
C TYR A 33 -20.44 -8.59 9.28
N LYS A 34 -20.14 -7.91 10.38
CA LYS A 34 -19.07 -6.92 10.47
C LYS A 34 -17.87 -7.46 11.23
N VAL A 35 -16.70 -6.96 10.86
CA VAL A 35 -15.44 -7.33 11.51
C VAL A 35 -15.26 -6.49 12.77
N VAL A 36 -15.07 -7.15 13.91
CA VAL A 36 -14.85 -6.49 15.19
C VAL A 36 -13.36 -6.15 15.35
N THR A 37 -13.06 -4.95 15.83
CA THR A 37 -11.70 -4.54 16.18
C THR A 37 -11.14 -5.41 17.30
N ASN A 38 -9.92 -5.90 17.09
CA ASN A 38 -9.26 -6.80 18.01
C ASN A 38 -8.47 -6.06 19.10
N ASN A 39 -8.09 -6.80 20.15
CA ASN A 39 -7.24 -6.32 21.22
C ASN A 39 -5.91 -5.78 20.67
N PHE A 40 -5.29 -4.83 21.39
CA PHE A 40 -4.02 -4.19 21.01
C PHE A 40 -2.90 -5.19 20.69
N TRP A 41 -2.79 -6.30 21.42
CA TRP A 41 -1.74 -7.31 21.24
C TRP A 41 -1.99 -8.30 20.11
N GLN A 42 -3.08 -8.19 19.38
CA GLN A 42 -3.41 -9.05 18.25
C GLN A 42 -2.96 -8.41 16.93
N ASN A 43 -2.78 -9.26 15.90
CA ASN A 43 -2.48 -8.87 14.52
C ASN A 43 -1.15 -8.12 14.35
N TRP A 44 -0.17 -8.41 15.20
CA TRP A 44 1.20 -7.98 15.01
C TRP A 44 1.93 -8.89 14.03
N PHE A 45 2.86 -8.34 13.28
CA PHE A 45 3.71 -9.13 12.40
C PHE A 45 5.15 -8.61 12.44
N PHE A 46 6.06 -9.51 12.13
CA PHE A 46 7.47 -9.22 11.87
C PHE A 46 7.78 -9.60 10.43
N GLN A 47 8.59 -8.79 9.75
CA GLN A 47 8.97 -9.00 8.36
C GLN A 47 10.49 -8.91 8.23
N ALA A 48 11.06 -9.80 7.41
CA ALA A 48 12.47 -9.80 7.06
C ALA A 48 12.64 -10.09 5.57
N ASP A 49 13.34 -9.19 4.88
CA ASP A 49 13.49 -9.27 3.43
C ASP A 49 14.95 -9.05 3.01
N ILE A 50 15.33 -9.64 1.89
CA ILE A 50 16.51 -9.30 1.12
C ILE A 50 16.12 -8.22 0.14
N VAL A 51 16.93 -7.18 0.05
CA VAL A 51 16.64 -5.96 -0.70
C VAL A 51 17.63 -5.76 -1.82
N GLY A 52 17.16 -5.64 -3.04
CA GLY A 52 17.95 -5.13 -4.17
C GLY A 52 17.60 -3.67 -4.39
N THR A 53 18.54 -2.75 -4.22
CA THR A 53 18.30 -1.31 -4.34
C THR A 53 19.09 -0.70 -5.49
N ALA A 54 18.44 0.20 -6.23
CA ALA A 54 19.07 1.06 -7.23
C ALA A 54 18.95 2.53 -6.80
N PHE A 55 20.07 3.26 -6.84
CA PHE A 55 20.16 4.66 -6.45
C PHE A 55 20.16 5.59 -7.67
N TYR A 56 19.48 6.71 -7.50
CA TYR A 56 19.45 7.83 -8.45
C TYR A 56 19.72 9.10 -7.66
N THR A 57 20.98 9.55 -7.71
CA THR A 57 21.43 10.66 -6.90
C THR A 57 21.37 11.98 -7.65
N ASN A 58 21.29 13.05 -6.90
CA ASN A 58 21.32 14.40 -7.44
C ASN A 58 22.59 14.69 -8.26
N GLU A 59 23.74 14.16 -7.84
CA GLU A 59 25.05 14.38 -8.45
C GLU A 59 25.18 13.79 -9.86
N GLU A 60 24.38 12.80 -10.20
CA GLU A 60 24.39 12.23 -11.56
C GLU A 60 23.68 13.11 -12.60
N HIS A 61 23.05 14.18 -12.14
CA HIS A 61 22.26 15.03 -13.03
C HIS A 61 23.18 15.80 -14.00
N GLY A 62 22.95 15.65 -15.29
CA GLY A 62 23.76 16.29 -16.33
C GLY A 62 25.03 15.52 -16.74
N LEU A 63 25.41 14.45 -16.03
CA LEU A 63 26.61 13.66 -16.34
C LEU A 63 26.41 12.60 -17.43
N GLY A 64 25.20 12.43 -17.96
CA GLY A 64 24.90 11.43 -18.99
C GLY A 64 25.03 9.97 -18.53
N ILE A 65 25.04 9.73 -17.21
CA ILE A 65 25.16 8.39 -16.63
C ILE A 65 23.93 7.55 -16.98
N ASN A 66 24.16 6.30 -17.37
CA ASN A 66 23.08 5.37 -17.74
C ASN A 66 22.15 5.10 -16.55
N LYS A 67 20.83 5.27 -16.77
CA LYS A 67 19.81 5.15 -15.73
C LYS A 67 19.27 3.74 -15.51
N SER A 68 19.82 2.71 -16.15
CA SER A 68 19.39 1.32 -15.91
C SER A 68 19.60 0.91 -14.44
N PRO A 69 18.60 0.37 -13.73
CA PRO A 69 18.75 -0.06 -12.34
C PRO A 69 19.70 -1.24 -12.16
N PHE A 70 19.99 -1.97 -13.23
CA PHE A 70 20.84 -3.17 -13.19
C PHE A 70 22.33 -2.88 -13.37
N LYS A 71 22.73 -1.62 -13.41
CA LYS A 71 24.16 -1.27 -13.54
C LYS A 71 24.89 -1.46 -12.22
N ASP A 72 26.05 -2.08 -12.28
CA ASP A 72 26.91 -2.43 -11.13
C ASP A 72 27.28 -1.24 -10.24
N TYR A 73 27.41 -0.05 -10.83
CA TYR A 73 27.74 1.16 -10.09
C TYR A 73 26.54 1.76 -9.36
N ARG A 74 25.32 1.28 -9.63
CA ARG A 74 24.05 1.76 -9.08
C ARG A 74 23.37 0.77 -8.15
N SER A 75 23.40 -0.52 -8.51
CA SER A 75 22.70 -1.57 -7.80
C SER A 75 23.45 -2.09 -6.59
N ASN A 76 22.73 -2.44 -5.54
CA ASN A 76 23.27 -3.04 -4.35
C ASN A 76 22.28 -3.99 -3.66
N ILE A 77 22.83 -4.90 -2.86
CA ILE A 77 22.05 -5.83 -2.05
C ILE A 77 22.12 -5.40 -0.59
N GLY A 78 20.99 -5.44 0.09
CA GLY A 78 20.86 -5.17 1.50
C GLY A 78 19.81 -6.07 2.16
N PHE A 79 19.41 -5.69 3.34
CA PHE A 79 18.33 -6.37 4.07
C PHE A 79 17.36 -5.35 4.64
N SER A 80 16.13 -5.76 4.86
CA SER A 80 15.18 -4.98 5.64
C SER A 80 14.56 -5.81 6.76
N LEU A 81 14.21 -5.12 7.82
CA LEU A 81 13.45 -5.65 8.94
C LEU A 81 12.28 -4.73 9.20
N ALA A 82 11.13 -5.30 9.47
CA ALA A 82 9.98 -4.49 9.84
C ALA A 82 9.15 -5.17 10.93
N ILE A 83 8.55 -4.33 11.74
CA ILE A 83 7.51 -4.72 12.67
C ILE A 83 6.28 -3.89 12.38
N GLY A 84 5.11 -4.52 12.40
CA GLY A 84 3.88 -3.81 12.12
C GLY A 84 2.68 -4.45 12.78
N LYS A 85 1.57 -3.74 12.67
CA LYS A 85 0.30 -4.15 13.22
C LYS A 85 -0.83 -3.80 12.25
N TRP A 86 -1.75 -4.72 12.10
CA TRP A 86 -3.03 -4.42 11.46
C TRP A 86 -4.04 -3.96 12.51
N PHE A 87 -4.59 -2.76 12.31
CA PHE A 87 -5.64 -2.18 13.17
C PHE A 87 -7.03 -2.58 12.70
N THR A 88 -7.19 -2.71 11.40
CA THR A 88 -8.37 -3.27 10.73
C THR A 88 -7.91 -4.31 9.72
N PRO A 89 -8.79 -5.12 9.13
CA PRO A 89 -8.41 -6.02 8.03
C PRO A 89 -7.75 -5.31 6.85
N SER A 90 -8.05 -4.03 6.68
CA SER A 90 -7.65 -3.24 5.50
C SER A 90 -6.56 -2.21 5.78
N ILE A 91 -6.35 -1.79 7.05
CA ILE A 91 -5.41 -0.73 7.40
C ILE A 91 -4.43 -1.22 8.45
N GLY A 92 -3.15 -1.09 8.15
CA GLY A 92 -2.05 -1.43 9.03
C GLY A 92 -1.01 -0.31 9.13
N LEU A 93 -0.13 -0.44 10.11
CA LEU A 93 1.02 0.42 10.31
C LEU A 93 2.27 -0.45 10.41
N ARG A 94 3.36 -0.02 9.78
CA ARG A 94 4.63 -0.75 9.75
C ARG A 94 5.79 0.21 9.95
N THR A 95 6.63 -0.08 10.94
CA THR A 95 7.95 0.54 11.08
C THR A 95 8.95 -0.34 10.35
N LYS A 96 9.61 0.19 9.32
CA LYS A 96 10.55 -0.54 8.48
C LYS A 96 11.93 0.07 8.53
N PHE A 97 12.90 -0.77 8.85
CA PHE A 97 14.34 -0.47 8.82
C PHE A 97 14.98 -1.14 7.61
N ASN A 98 15.65 -0.36 6.79
CA ASN A 98 16.48 -0.88 5.71
C ASN A 98 17.95 -0.61 6.08
N GLY A 99 18.73 -1.67 6.24
CA GLY A 99 20.16 -1.60 6.52
C GLY A 99 20.94 -2.01 5.29
N VAL A 100 21.90 -1.19 4.86
CA VAL A 100 22.48 -1.46 3.55
C VAL A 100 23.92 -1.02 3.41
N TRP A 101 24.68 -1.85 2.74
CA TRP A 101 25.83 -1.43 1.99
C TRP A 101 25.32 -0.83 0.68
N GLY A 102 25.24 0.49 0.58
CA GLY A 102 24.64 1.18 -0.54
C GLY A 102 25.66 1.69 -1.53
N ARG A 103 25.14 2.20 -2.62
CA ARG A 103 25.90 2.91 -3.62
C ARG A 103 25.21 4.20 -3.95
N THR A 104 25.85 5.30 -3.60
CA THR A 104 25.47 6.62 -4.04
C THR A 104 26.10 6.88 -5.38
N VAL A 105 25.35 7.20 -6.41
CA VAL A 105 25.87 7.35 -7.77
C VAL A 105 26.49 8.73 -7.96
N LEU A 106 27.82 8.79 -7.90
CA LEU A 106 28.63 9.99 -8.18
C LEU A 106 29.31 9.92 -9.55
N SER A 107 29.47 8.72 -10.09
CA SER A 107 30.10 8.47 -11.38
C SER A 107 29.68 7.10 -11.92
N ASP A 108 30.04 6.79 -13.16
CA ASP A 108 29.90 5.46 -13.77
C ASP A 108 30.90 4.43 -13.25
N LYS A 109 31.82 4.83 -12.35
CA LYS A 109 32.85 3.95 -11.76
C LYS A 109 32.38 3.36 -10.44
N LYS A 110 32.29 2.04 -10.37
CA LYS A 110 31.80 1.28 -9.21
C LYS A 110 32.49 1.64 -7.89
N LYS A 111 33.82 1.82 -7.91
CA LYS A 111 34.63 2.05 -6.70
C LYS A 111 34.36 3.39 -6.01
N THR A 112 33.96 4.41 -6.75
CA THR A 112 33.72 5.76 -6.21
C THR A 112 32.35 5.89 -5.56
N ASN A 113 31.44 4.96 -5.80
CA ASN A 113 30.04 5.01 -5.39
C ASN A 113 29.72 4.23 -4.10
N ALA A 114 30.72 3.64 -3.45
CA ALA A 114 30.49 2.84 -2.24
C ALA A 114 30.13 3.74 -1.06
N SER A 115 28.95 3.53 -0.49
CA SER A 115 28.55 4.16 0.75
C SER A 115 27.74 3.18 1.61
N LYS A 116 27.60 3.50 2.91
CA LYS A 116 26.80 2.73 3.85
C LYS A 116 25.70 3.62 4.37
N TYR A 117 24.48 3.12 4.37
CA TYR A 117 23.34 3.88 4.85
C TYR A 117 22.29 2.99 5.48
N TRP A 118 21.43 3.59 6.26
CA TRP A 118 20.20 2.98 6.73
C TRP A 118 19.03 3.96 6.59
N THR A 119 17.84 3.42 6.47
CA THR A 119 16.59 4.18 6.50
C THR A 119 15.64 3.58 7.52
N LEU A 120 14.91 4.42 8.23
CA LEU A 120 13.86 4.04 9.16
C LEU A 120 12.59 4.80 8.80
N HIS A 121 11.61 4.10 8.30
CA HIS A 121 10.34 4.68 7.84
C HIS A 121 9.16 4.09 8.60
N GLU A 122 8.23 4.96 8.95
CA GLU A 122 6.90 4.58 9.38
C GLU A 122 5.97 4.58 8.17
N GLN A 123 5.23 3.49 7.96
CA GLN A 123 4.48 3.25 6.73
C GLN A 123 3.04 2.85 7.07
N VAL A 124 2.08 3.50 6.42
CA VAL A 124 0.67 3.11 6.44
C VAL A 124 0.42 2.12 5.31
N LEU A 125 -0.16 0.98 5.64
CA LEU A 125 -0.45 -0.12 4.74
C LEU A 125 -1.94 -0.17 4.43
N PHE A 126 -2.30 -0.36 3.17
CA PHE A 126 -3.67 -0.49 2.71
C PHE A 126 -3.88 -1.84 2.03
N ASN A 127 -4.57 -2.78 2.66
CA ASN A 127 -4.87 -4.07 2.03
C ASN A 127 -6.05 -3.93 1.07
N LEU A 128 -5.75 -3.65 -0.21
CA LEU A 128 -6.77 -3.49 -1.24
C LEU A 128 -7.58 -4.76 -1.47
N SER A 129 -6.95 -5.93 -1.31
CA SER A 129 -7.67 -7.20 -1.45
C SER A 129 -8.80 -7.33 -0.42
N ASN A 130 -8.55 -6.90 0.83
CA ASN A 130 -9.59 -6.89 1.86
C ASN A 130 -10.58 -5.72 1.71
N MET A 131 -10.14 -4.59 1.15
CA MET A 131 -11.01 -3.44 0.93
C MET A 131 -12.06 -3.71 -0.14
N PHE A 132 -11.68 -4.37 -1.24
CA PHE A 132 -12.59 -4.57 -2.38
C PHE A 132 -13.36 -5.90 -2.33
N TYR A 133 -12.78 -6.93 -1.69
CA TYR A 133 -13.37 -8.27 -1.69
C TYR A 133 -13.76 -8.77 -0.30
N GLY A 134 -13.78 -7.86 0.70
CA GLY A 134 -14.06 -8.22 2.09
C GLY A 134 -12.91 -8.98 2.77
N TYR A 135 -13.02 -9.18 4.08
CA TYR A 135 -12.05 -9.93 4.86
C TYR A 135 -12.25 -11.44 4.69
N ASP A 136 -11.18 -12.10 4.22
CA ASP A 136 -11.11 -13.55 4.12
C ASP A 136 -9.80 -14.04 4.74
N GLU A 137 -9.92 -14.90 5.77
CA GLU A 137 -8.76 -15.43 6.48
C GLU A 137 -7.96 -16.41 5.63
N ASP A 138 -8.60 -17.09 4.67
CA ASP A 138 -7.99 -18.09 3.82
C ASP A 138 -7.40 -17.53 2.51
N ARG A 139 -7.53 -16.22 2.30
CA ARG A 139 -7.00 -15.58 1.11
C ARG A 139 -5.50 -15.80 0.97
N VAL A 140 -5.10 -16.38 -0.17
CA VAL A 140 -3.70 -16.72 -0.46
C VAL A 140 -2.89 -15.49 -0.83
N TRP A 141 -3.44 -14.57 -1.61
CA TRP A 141 -2.75 -13.38 -2.12
C TRP A 141 -3.39 -12.09 -1.67
N ASN A 142 -2.57 -11.16 -1.20
CA ASN A 142 -3.00 -9.81 -0.87
C ASN A 142 -2.10 -8.78 -1.56
N LEU A 143 -2.74 -7.75 -2.10
CA LEU A 143 -2.12 -6.57 -2.70
C LEU A 143 -2.22 -5.41 -1.71
N ILE A 144 -1.06 -4.87 -1.30
CA ILE A 144 -0.95 -3.93 -0.20
C ILE A 144 -0.08 -2.74 -0.61
N PRO A 145 -0.63 -1.71 -1.27
CA PRO A 145 0.08 -0.45 -1.41
C PRO A 145 0.32 0.19 -0.06
N TYR A 146 1.40 0.98 0.02
CA TYR A 146 1.74 1.73 1.22
C TYR A 146 2.39 3.06 0.90
N VAL A 147 2.30 3.97 1.84
CA VAL A 147 3.07 5.20 1.85
C VAL A 147 3.64 5.42 3.25
N GLY A 148 4.77 6.09 3.33
CA GLY A 148 5.40 6.38 4.61
C GLY A 148 6.39 7.51 4.52
N ALA A 149 6.88 7.90 5.67
CA ALA A 149 7.93 8.90 5.82
C ALA A 149 8.88 8.48 6.93
N GLY A 150 10.08 9.04 6.90
CA GLY A 150 11.04 8.73 7.93
C GLY A 150 12.38 9.39 7.73
N VAL A 151 13.37 8.86 8.43
CA VAL A 151 14.74 9.38 8.43
C VAL A 151 15.67 8.37 7.79
N SER A 152 16.69 8.91 7.15
CA SER A 152 17.76 8.15 6.52
C SER A 152 19.11 8.68 6.99
N ARG A 153 20.10 7.83 7.08
CA ARG A 153 21.47 8.23 7.42
C ARG A 153 22.45 7.61 6.46
N ASN A 154 23.24 8.45 5.83
CA ASN A 154 24.46 8.03 5.15
C ASN A 154 25.60 7.93 6.19
N MET A 155 26.03 6.71 6.47
CA MET A 155 27.05 6.46 7.50
C MET A 155 28.48 6.76 6.99
N THR A 156 28.68 6.81 5.69
CA THR A 156 29.99 7.10 5.09
C THR A 156 30.33 8.57 5.23
N TYR A 157 29.37 9.44 5.00
CA TYR A 157 29.53 10.89 5.06
C TYR A 157 28.97 11.52 6.34
N ASN A 158 28.31 10.69 7.19
CA ASN A 158 27.68 11.11 8.44
C ASN A 158 26.56 12.17 8.26
N GLU A 159 25.81 12.05 7.18
CA GLU A 159 24.70 12.95 6.84
C GLU A 159 23.36 12.30 7.14
N TYR A 160 22.42 13.10 7.61
CA TYR A 160 21.02 12.72 7.82
C TYR A 160 20.15 13.35 6.76
N ALA A 161 19.12 12.65 6.36
CA ALA A 161 18.12 13.12 5.41
C ALA A 161 16.72 12.66 5.83
N MET A 162 15.73 13.47 5.55
CA MET A 162 14.35 13.03 5.61
C MET A 162 13.94 12.44 4.27
N GLY A 163 12.96 11.54 4.29
CA GLY A 163 12.47 10.93 3.07
C GLY A 163 11.04 10.45 3.20
N ILE A 164 10.44 10.26 2.06
CA ILE A 164 9.15 9.59 1.92
C ILE A 164 9.36 8.29 1.16
N SER A 165 8.53 7.30 1.45
CA SER A 165 8.52 6.03 0.73
C SER A 165 7.10 5.69 0.29
N ALA A 166 7.01 5.06 -0.87
CA ALA A 166 5.78 4.46 -1.35
C ALA A 166 6.12 3.14 -2.01
N GLY A 167 5.19 2.20 -1.99
CA GLY A 167 5.45 0.91 -2.62
C GLY A 167 4.23 0.03 -2.71
N LEU A 168 4.47 -1.16 -3.22
CA LEU A 168 3.45 -2.16 -3.48
C LEU A 168 3.94 -3.50 -2.94
N LEU A 169 3.45 -3.86 -1.77
CA LEU A 169 3.72 -5.13 -1.11
C LEU A 169 2.71 -6.17 -1.58
N ASN A 170 3.21 -7.26 -2.15
CA ASN A 170 2.44 -8.47 -2.44
C ASN A 170 2.78 -9.52 -1.41
N THR A 171 1.78 -10.08 -0.75
CA THR A 171 1.98 -11.16 0.22
C THR A 171 1.27 -12.42 -0.24
N PHE A 172 1.98 -13.55 -0.15
CA PHE A 172 1.48 -14.87 -0.51
C PHE A 172 1.49 -15.76 0.74
N ARG A 173 0.32 -16.09 1.23
CA ARG A 173 0.16 -16.91 2.42
C ARG A 173 0.65 -18.34 2.15
N LEU A 174 1.59 -18.81 2.95
CA LEU A 174 2.07 -20.20 2.94
C LEU A 174 1.34 -21.06 3.98
N ASN A 175 1.12 -20.47 5.14
CA ASN A 175 0.37 -21.12 6.24
C ASN A 175 -0.24 -20.03 7.15
N GLU A 176 -0.81 -20.43 8.27
CA GLU A 176 -1.45 -19.53 9.23
C GLU A 176 -0.51 -18.45 9.78
N ARG A 177 0.80 -18.71 9.85
CA ARG A 177 1.78 -17.83 10.49
C ARG A 177 2.78 -17.20 9.53
N VAL A 178 2.98 -17.79 8.36
CA VAL A 178 4.06 -17.39 7.43
C VAL A 178 3.48 -17.00 6.08
N SER A 179 3.91 -15.87 5.57
CA SER A 179 3.65 -15.43 4.19
C SER A 179 4.96 -15.05 3.50
N LEU A 180 5.08 -15.30 2.21
CA LEU A 180 6.12 -14.74 1.36
C LEU A 180 5.76 -13.32 0.97
N ASN A 181 6.79 -12.49 0.81
CA ASN A 181 6.67 -11.10 0.40
C ASN A 181 7.39 -10.83 -0.90
N VAL A 182 6.76 -10.05 -1.76
CA VAL A 182 7.40 -9.39 -2.91
C VAL A 182 7.01 -7.91 -2.81
N ASP A 183 7.98 -7.05 -2.50
CA ASP A 183 7.75 -5.62 -2.29
C ASP A 183 8.53 -4.81 -3.34
N ILE A 184 7.85 -3.91 -4.02
CA ILE A 184 8.44 -2.93 -4.93
C ILE A 184 8.32 -1.57 -4.25
N ALA A 185 9.46 -1.00 -3.89
CA ALA A 185 9.54 0.23 -3.12
C ALA A 185 10.17 1.37 -3.93
N TYR A 186 9.65 2.56 -3.74
CA TYR A 186 10.22 3.80 -4.21
C TYR A 186 10.47 4.73 -3.02
N GLY A 187 11.67 5.24 -2.91
CA GLY A 187 12.07 6.22 -1.91
C GLY A 187 12.44 7.55 -2.56
N TYR A 188 12.04 8.64 -1.92
CA TYR A 188 12.38 9.99 -2.30
C TYR A 188 12.95 10.71 -1.08
N HIS A 189 14.23 11.05 -1.13
CA HIS A 189 15.01 11.54 -0.01
C HIS A 189 15.53 12.95 -0.31
N GLU A 190 15.83 13.72 0.73
CA GLU A 190 16.53 14.99 0.59
C GLU A 190 17.89 14.78 -0.09
N ALA A 191 18.37 15.80 -0.79
CA ALA A 191 19.62 15.77 -1.54
C ALA A 191 20.88 15.50 -0.70
N THR A 192 20.78 15.65 0.61
CA THR A 192 21.85 15.31 1.57
C THR A 192 22.03 13.81 1.79
N PHE A 193 21.08 13.00 1.34
CA PHE A 193 21.13 11.54 1.50
C PHE A 193 22.32 10.92 0.75
N SER A 194 22.68 11.44 -0.42
CA SER A 194 23.88 11.02 -1.17
C SER A 194 25.17 11.26 -0.41
N GLY A 195 25.17 12.17 0.59
CA GLY A 195 26.29 12.49 1.44
C GLY A 195 27.15 13.64 0.89
N VAL A 196 26.70 14.31 -0.14
CA VAL A 196 27.37 15.53 -0.63
C VAL A 196 26.74 16.73 0.07
N SER A 197 27.49 17.34 0.99
CA SER A 197 27.02 18.49 1.76
C SER A 197 26.85 19.74 0.89
N GLU A 198 25.95 20.64 1.31
CA GLU A 198 25.76 21.94 0.65
C GLU A 198 27.06 22.73 0.47
N ALA A 199 28.01 22.57 1.38
CA ALA A 199 29.32 23.21 1.32
C ALA A 199 30.19 22.71 0.14
N SER A 200 30.03 21.47 -0.28
CA SER A 200 30.74 20.94 -1.44
C SER A 200 30.17 21.46 -2.77
N TYR A 201 28.89 21.81 -2.80
CA TYR A 201 28.30 22.44 -3.99
C TYR A 201 28.74 23.90 -4.19
N ALA A 202 29.12 24.58 -3.12
CA ALA A 202 29.47 25.99 -3.20
C ALA A 202 30.85 26.27 -3.85
N THR A 203 31.72 25.26 -3.94
CA THR A 203 33.09 25.45 -4.36
C THR A 203 33.42 25.12 -5.80
N ASP A 204 32.69 24.20 -6.47
CA ASP A 204 33.19 23.72 -7.77
C ASP A 204 32.16 23.60 -8.92
N LEU A 205 30.89 23.58 -8.66
CA LEU A 205 29.84 23.41 -9.69
C LEU A 205 28.74 24.47 -9.62
N SER A 206 29.12 25.67 -9.17
CA SER A 206 28.23 26.80 -9.13
C SER A 206 27.76 27.15 -10.53
N LYS A 207 26.54 27.17 -10.75
CA LYS A 207 25.74 28.15 -11.50
C LYS A 207 24.43 27.61 -12.07
N ASN A 208 24.17 26.31 -12.03
CA ASN A 208 22.90 25.79 -12.62
C ASN A 208 22.34 24.50 -12.02
N THR A 209 22.73 24.10 -10.82
CA THR A 209 22.19 22.92 -10.17
C THR A 209 20.99 23.29 -9.31
N SER A 210 19.80 23.23 -9.89
CA SER A 210 18.61 23.10 -9.08
C SER A 210 18.79 21.86 -8.21
N LYS A 211 18.69 22.00 -6.87
CA LYS A 211 18.75 20.88 -5.93
C LYS A 211 17.71 19.85 -6.35
N HIS A 212 18.16 18.69 -6.75
CA HIS A 212 17.31 17.55 -7.03
C HIS A 212 17.42 16.59 -5.84
N ASN A 213 16.31 16.03 -5.45
CA ASN A 213 16.28 15.06 -4.36
C ASN A 213 16.77 13.71 -4.83
N ASP A 214 17.36 12.95 -3.92
CA ASP A 214 17.82 11.60 -4.18
C ASP A 214 16.64 10.62 -4.25
N GLN A 215 16.75 9.62 -5.12
CA GLN A 215 15.70 8.64 -5.33
C GLN A 215 16.26 7.24 -5.21
N THR A 216 15.45 6.33 -4.71
CA THR A 216 15.77 4.91 -4.62
C THR A 216 14.64 4.08 -5.19
N ILE A 217 14.99 3.02 -5.91
CA ILE A 217 14.04 1.97 -6.30
C ILE A 217 14.55 0.69 -5.67
N ALA A 218 13.66 -0.05 -5.00
CA ALA A 218 14.02 -1.31 -4.39
C ALA A 218 13.04 -2.41 -4.81
N LEU A 219 13.59 -3.61 -4.99
CA LEU A 219 12.85 -4.86 -5.07
C LEU A 219 13.25 -5.69 -3.86
N GLU A 220 12.27 -6.15 -3.11
CA GLU A 220 12.47 -6.88 -1.87
C GLU A 220 11.75 -8.23 -1.94
N LEU A 221 12.43 -9.26 -1.45
CA LEU A 221 11.92 -10.61 -1.36
C LEU A 221 12.17 -11.13 0.05
N GLY A 222 11.14 -11.64 0.69
CA GLY A 222 11.29 -12.09 2.07
C GLY A 222 10.07 -12.77 2.64
N VAL A 223 9.99 -12.74 3.96
CA VAL A 223 8.94 -13.42 4.71
C VAL A 223 8.32 -12.51 5.77
N THR A 224 7.02 -12.68 5.96
CA THR A 224 6.28 -12.12 7.09
C THR A 224 5.89 -13.24 8.04
N TYR A 225 6.18 -13.04 9.33
CA TYR A 225 5.76 -13.91 10.40
C TYR A 225 4.70 -13.23 11.26
N ARG A 226 3.56 -13.86 11.46
CA ARG A 226 2.43 -13.39 12.25
C ARG A 226 2.64 -13.71 13.71
N LEU A 227 2.64 -12.67 14.54
CA LEU A 227 2.91 -12.77 15.97
C LEU A 227 1.61 -12.93 16.78
N GLY A 228 1.63 -13.83 17.77
CA GLY A 228 0.52 -13.98 18.69
C GLY A 228 -0.77 -14.48 18.05
N LYS A 229 -1.89 -13.95 18.53
CA LYS A 229 -3.21 -14.25 17.97
C LYS A 229 -3.45 -13.42 16.72
N TRP A 230 -3.81 -14.09 15.64
CA TRP A 230 -4.08 -13.50 14.34
C TRP A 230 -5.53 -13.73 13.94
N GLY A 231 -6.04 -12.86 13.08
CA GLY A 231 -7.38 -12.94 12.53
C GLY A 231 -8.35 -11.94 13.18
N TRP A 232 -9.55 -11.89 12.65
CA TRP A 232 -10.60 -10.95 13.05
C TRP A 232 -11.87 -11.71 13.37
N SER A 233 -12.49 -11.41 14.50
CA SER A 233 -13.78 -11.99 14.85
C SER A 233 -14.87 -11.34 14.01
N LYS A 234 -15.73 -12.15 13.41
CA LYS A 234 -16.95 -11.70 12.73
C LYS A 234 -18.08 -11.62 13.75
N SER A 235 -18.75 -10.47 13.82
CA SER A 235 -19.96 -10.28 14.62
C SER A 235 -21.14 -10.08 13.67
N PRO A 236 -22.34 -10.63 13.98
CA PRO A 236 -23.52 -10.31 13.20
C PRO A 236 -23.73 -8.81 13.10
N ASP A 237 -23.94 -8.31 11.91
CA ASP A 237 -24.34 -6.91 11.70
C ASP A 237 -25.87 -6.85 11.75
N ILE A 238 -26.40 -6.43 12.89
CA ILE A 238 -27.85 -6.41 13.15
C ILE A 238 -28.55 -5.46 12.17
N ASP A 239 -27.92 -4.33 11.86
CA ASP A 239 -28.48 -3.32 10.95
C ASP A 239 -28.54 -3.89 9.52
N ALA A 240 -27.46 -4.48 9.03
CA ALA A 240 -27.42 -5.13 7.72
C ALA A 240 -28.39 -6.33 7.62
N ILE A 241 -28.52 -7.12 8.69
CA ILE A 241 -29.50 -8.22 8.73
C ILE A 241 -30.93 -7.67 8.67
N HIS A 242 -31.19 -6.56 9.37
CA HIS A 242 -32.51 -5.93 9.38
C HIS A 242 -32.88 -5.38 8.01
N GLU A 243 -31.97 -4.67 7.34
CA GLU A 243 -32.17 -4.15 5.98
C GLU A 243 -32.40 -5.25 4.95
N LEU A 244 -31.60 -6.33 4.99
CA LEU A 244 -31.80 -7.48 4.11
C LEU A 244 -33.15 -8.15 4.35
N SER A 245 -33.54 -8.32 5.61
CA SER A 245 -34.83 -8.90 5.98
C SER A 245 -35.99 -8.01 5.53
N GLN A 246 -35.87 -6.69 5.67
CA GLN A 246 -36.88 -5.74 5.22
C GLN A 246 -37.01 -5.75 3.69
N GLY A 247 -35.87 -5.81 2.96
CA GLY A 247 -35.85 -5.92 1.50
C GLY A 247 -36.55 -7.21 1.01
N GLU A 248 -36.30 -8.35 1.70
CA GLU A 248 -37.00 -9.61 1.41
C GLU A 248 -38.52 -9.49 1.64
N ILE A 249 -38.94 -8.85 2.74
CA ILE A 249 -40.36 -8.61 3.07
C ILE A 249 -40.99 -7.74 1.99
N ASP A 250 -40.35 -6.66 1.57
CA ASP A 250 -40.87 -5.75 0.56
C ASP A 250 -41.00 -6.44 -0.81
N ALA A 251 -40.03 -7.26 -1.19
CA ALA A 251 -40.07 -8.06 -2.42
C ALA A 251 -41.23 -9.10 -2.39
N LEU A 252 -41.45 -9.76 -1.26
CA LEU A 252 -42.57 -10.70 -1.07
C LEU A 252 -43.92 -9.98 -1.10
N ASN A 253 -44.03 -8.81 -0.50
CA ASN A 253 -45.23 -7.98 -0.55
C ASN A 253 -45.57 -7.53 -1.96
N ALA A 254 -44.54 -7.16 -2.77
CA ALA A 254 -44.75 -6.83 -4.17
C ALA A 254 -45.26 -8.04 -4.98
N GLN A 255 -44.66 -9.21 -4.80
CA GLN A 255 -45.13 -10.44 -5.44
C GLN A 255 -46.55 -10.83 -5.04
N LEU A 256 -46.87 -10.68 -3.75
CA LEU A 256 -48.22 -10.93 -3.25
C LEU A 256 -49.24 -9.98 -3.88
N SER A 257 -48.90 -8.69 -3.97
CA SER A 257 -49.74 -7.67 -4.63
C SER A 257 -50.04 -8.01 -6.09
N ASP A 258 -48.98 -8.42 -6.82
CA ASP A 258 -49.11 -8.82 -8.23
C ASP A 258 -49.96 -10.09 -8.41
N ALA A 259 -49.76 -11.09 -7.56
CA ALA A 259 -50.58 -12.31 -7.53
C ALA A 259 -52.06 -12.03 -7.20
N LEU A 260 -52.34 -11.10 -6.29
CA LEU A 260 -53.69 -10.69 -5.98
C LEU A 260 -54.36 -9.98 -7.17
N ARG A 261 -53.66 -9.07 -7.83
CA ARG A 261 -54.15 -8.39 -9.05
C ARG A 261 -54.45 -9.39 -10.16
N GLU A 262 -53.60 -10.36 -10.39
CA GLU A 262 -53.80 -11.39 -11.40
C GLU A 262 -54.98 -12.29 -11.04
N ASN A 263 -55.15 -12.62 -9.77
CA ASN A 263 -56.30 -13.40 -9.29
C ASN A 263 -57.61 -12.66 -9.51
N ASP A 264 -57.64 -11.34 -9.23
CA ASP A 264 -58.81 -10.52 -9.47
C ASP A 264 -59.16 -10.38 -10.97
N ARG A 265 -58.11 -10.30 -11.81
CA ARG A 265 -58.26 -10.31 -13.26
C ARG A 265 -58.89 -11.64 -13.74
N LEU A 266 -58.32 -12.74 -13.34
CA LEU A 266 -58.81 -14.08 -13.69
C LEU A 266 -60.25 -14.32 -13.19
N ARG A 267 -60.60 -13.83 -12.01
CA ARG A 267 -61.98 -13.90 -11.48
C ARG A 267 -62.98 -13.10 -12.32
N LYS A 268 -62.59 -11.94 -12.87
CA LYS A 268 -63.41 -11.13 -13.76
C LYS A 268 -63.62 -11.85 -15.09
N GLU A 269 -62.53 -12.35 -15.71
CA GLU A 269 -62.57 -13.11 -16.95
C GLU A 269 -63.47 -14.36 -16.82
N LEU A 270 -63.38 -15.07 -15.70
CA LEU A 270 -64.21 -16.23 -15.41
C LEU A 270 -65.70 -15.89 -15.27
N LYS A 271 -65.99 -14.73 -14.67
CA LYS A 271 -67.38 -14.24 -14.56
C LYS A 271 -67.95 -13.83 -15.93
N GLU A 272 -67.15 -13.26 -16.81
CA GLU A 272 -67.53 -12.86 -18.16
C GLU A 272 -67.74 -14.12 -19.07
N ALA A 273 -66.88 -15.13 -18.94
CA ALA A 273 -67.01 -16.38 -19.68
C ALA A 273 -68.19 -17.27 -19.26
N LYS A 274 -68.78 -17.00 -18.09
CA LYS A 274 -69.97 -17.72 -17.57
C LYS A 274 -71.31 -17.04 -17.90
N LYS A 275 -71.27 -15.87 -18.55
CA LYS A 275 -72.48 -15.18 -19.08
C LYS A 275 -72.64 -15.54 -20.55
#